data_bfbd98953d14fa69a03ab9cb271f81be
#
_entry.id   bfbd98953d14fa69a03ab9cb271f81be
#
_cell.length_a   1.000
_cell.length_b   1.000
_cell.length_c   1.000
_cell.angle_alpha   90.00
_cell.angle_beta   90.00
_cell.angle_gamma   90.00
#
_symmetry.space_group_name_H-M   'P 1'
#
loop_
_entity.id
_entity.type
_entity.pdbx_description
1 polymer ?
#
loop_
_entity_poly.entity_id
_entity_poly.type
_entity_poly.pdbx_seq_one_letter_code
_entity_poly.pdbx_strand_id
1 'polypeptide(L)'
;MKDKEAFDLTIQKLNGKKAIERRTAVFELIDWYNTKNIGKENKALIINEFNSRLEEEKNEDIISHIKRFLKSNDKEKSLDYLSKDEFIDNTLKGVNDNLFSWLKIETLPKVKINEKEYCDLKTLKAIFYLYSAHIQIFKDKDVERLIEDFNKEDLEALANEVFDRWIENKAESSKKWAMVFGIIYGGEKIVPKALENINSWSKISRGSIAADAVKALAFNKSKDILLKLDGMSMTFKHKQVKNAAKLALEMAANEIGISKEELSDKIIPSLGFDKNGERIFDYGTRSFKVVLTPSLALEVYDEAGKKLKNIPSPGKKDDEEKAKNSHKEFKDVKKQLKTIVSVQSKRFDMALSTNRRWSKDLWIEVFVENPIMHNFATGLIWGIYDGVELIDTFRYMEDGTFNTKNEEEFEMPKSCNIGLVHPLELSQEDLNLWKEQLDSYEVVQPIEQLYRNCYVVSEEEMDKKLCERFGGIKISGYSLTSKLLTKYGWNRGEILDNAGYYEFIKEDKNSNINAELSIEGLSIGIEYENTIVYDLKFYDRTNIKRQNYGEISNESLLYLKDVPKKLFSETLKEITEATISSDENWKKK
;
A
#
# COMPACT_ATOMS: atom_id res chain seq x y z
N MET A 1 1.56 22.48 2.18
CA MET A 1 0.80 23.20 1.12
C MET A 1 -0.18 22.29 0.39
N LYS A 2 0.23 21.14 -0.18
CA LYS A 2 -0.68 20.23 -0.96
C LYS A 2 -1.90 19.71 -0.18
N ASP A 3 -1.76 19.40 1.10
CA ASP A 3 -2.90 18.94 1.92
C ASP A 3 -3.89 20.08 2.21
N LYS A 4 -3.43 21.33 2.26
CA LYS A 4 -4.30 22.48 2.48
C LYS A 4 -5.17 22.76 1.24
N GLU A 5 -4.59 22.73 0.04
CA GLU A 5 -5.33 22.93 -1.22
C GLU A 5 -6.37 21.83 -1.45
N ALA A 6 -6.00 20.56 -1.16
CA ALA A 6 -6.93 19.44 -1.25
C ALA A 6 -8.07 19.57 -0.20
N PHE A 7 -7.76 20.03 0.99
CA PHE A 7 -8.75 20.29 2.04
C PHE A 7 -9.71 21.40 1.62
N ASP A 8 -9.18 22.54 1.17
CA ASP A 8 -9.98 23.69 0.73
C ASP A 8 -10.88 23.32 -0.47
N LEU A 9 -10.37 22.52 -1.41
CA LEU A 9 -11.17 21.98 -2.52
C LEU A 9 -12.30 21.07 -2.05
N THR A 10 -12.06 20.25 -1.03
CA THR A 10 -13.09 19.37 -0.47
C THR A 10 -14.19 20.17 0.24
N ILE A 11 -13.82 21.25 0.96
CA ILE A 11 -14.79 22.21 1.53
C ILE A 11 -15.62 22.87 0.40
N GLN A 12 -15.01 23.26 -0.71
CA GLN A 12 -15.75 23.80 -1.87
C GLN A 12 -16.74 22.78 -2.45
N LYS A 13 -16.34 21.51 -2.57
CA LYS A 13 -17.23 20.43 -3.04
C LYS A 13 -18.42 20.19 -2.09
N LEU A 14 -18.24 20.35 -0.77
CA LEU A 14 -19.31 20.25 0.21
C LEU A 14 -20.41 21.30 -0.07
N ASN A 15 -20.05 22.46 -0.59
CA ASN A 15 -20.94 23.57 -0.94
C ASN A 15 -21.34 23.56 -2.42
N GLY A 16 -20.98 22.51 -3.18
CA GLY A 16 -21.27 22.35 -4.59
C GLY A 16 -22.76 22.08 -4.89
N LYS A 17 -23.15 22.28 -6.16
CA LYS A 17 -24.55 22.12 -6.59
C LYS A 17 -25.00 20.65 -6.65
N LYS A 18 -24.12 19.71 -7.00
CA LYS A 18 -24.47 18.30 -7.21
C LYS A 18 -24.45 17.51 -5.91
N ALA A 19 -25.53 16.79 -5.60
CA ALA A 19 -25.64 15.99 -4.38
C ALA A 19 -24.53 14.91 -4.28
N ILE A 20 -24.10 14.31 -5.40
CA ILE A 20 -23.04 13.31 -5.42
C ILE A 20 -21.68 13.90 -5.00
N GLU A 21 -21.36 15.13 -5.42
CA GLU A 21 -20.13 15.82 -5.03
C GLU A 21 -20.15 16.18 -3.54
N ARG A 22 -21.29 16.67 -3.04
CA ARG A 22 -21.46 16.99 -1.61
C ARG A 22 -21.35 15.74 -0.74
N ARG A 23 -21.99 14.65 -1.16
CA ARG A 23 -21.89 13.36 -0.45
C ARG A 23 -20.46 12.88 -0.37
N THR A 24 -19.72 12.93 -1.47
CA THR A 24 -18.29 12.55 -1.51
C THR A 24 -17.48 13.43 -0.57
N ALA A 25 -17.70 14.75 -0.59
CA ALA A 25 -17.02 15.70 0.29
C ALA A 25 -17.29 15.43 1.77
N VAL A 26 -18.53 15.06 2.16
CA VAL A 26 -18.84 14.67 3.55
C VAL A 26 -17.98 13.48 3.97
N PHE A 27 -17.87 12.44 3.16
CA PHE A 27 -17.06 11.27 3.48
C PHE A 27 -15.56 11.62 3.55
N GLU A 28 -15.06 12.40 2.60
CA GLU A 28 -13.66 12.84 2.60
C GLU A 28 -13.32 13.68 3.84
N LEU A 29 -14.18 14.63 4.24
CA LEU A 29 -13.97 15.48 5.41
C LEU A 29 -14.05 14.70 6.72
N ILE A 30 -14.95 13.74 6.84
CA ILE A 30 -15.01 12.83 7.98
C ILE A 30 -13.74 11.98 8.06
N ASP A 31 -13.24 11.50 6.92
CA ASP A 31 -11.96 10.78 6.86
C ASP A 31 -10.79 11.66 7.32
N TRP A 32 -10.71 12.88 6.83
CA TRP A 32 -9.69 13.83 7.25
C TRP A 32 -9.74 14.12 8.75
N TYR A 33 -10.94 14.28 9.30
CA TYR A 33 -11.14 14.53 10.73
C TYR A 33 -10.59 13.38 11.59
N ASN A 34 -10.83 12.14 11.17
CA ASN A 34 -10.53 10.95 11.96
C ASN A 34 -9.12 10.39 11.72
N THR A 35 -8.56 10.53 10.51
CA THR A 35 -7.34 9.82 10.08
C THR A 35 -6.15 10.72 9.83
N LYS A 36 -6.36 12.02 9.53
CA LYS A 36 -5.28 12.95 9.23
C LYS A 36 -5.00 13.89 10.39
N ASN A 37 -3.73 14.21 10.59
CA ASN A 37 -3.33 15.23 11.55
C ASN A 37 -3.50 16.65 10.97
N ILE A 38 -4.76 17.06 10.79
CA ILE A 38 -5.13 18.35 10.16
C ILE A 38 -5.12 19.54 11.13
N GLY A 39 -4.72 19.33 12.38
CA GLY A 39 -4.74 20.37 13.42
C GLY A 39 -6.14 20.69 13.96
N LYS A 40 -6.16 21.34 15.14
CA LYS A 40 -7.42 21.67 15.85
C LYS A 40 -8.31 22.65 15.06
N GLU A 41 -7.70 23.61 14.36
CA GLU A 41 -8.41 24.65 13.60
C GLU A 41 -9.21 24.05 12.43
N ASN A 42 -8.58 23.16 11.66
CA ASN A 42 -9.27 22.49 10.53
C ASN A 42 -10.35 21.51 11.01
N LYS A 43 -10.14 20.86 12.15
CA LYS A 43 -11.20 20.03 12.76
C LYS A 43 -12.40 20.87 13.19
N ALA A 44 -12.18 22.04 13.78
CA ALA A 44 -13.24 22.97 14.11
C ALA A 44 -13.95 23.50 12.87
N LEU A 45 -13.20 23.78 11.80
CA LEU A 45 -13.76 24.22 10.51
C LEU A 45 -14.70 23.17 9.92
N ILE A 46 -14.32 21.87 9.91
CA ILE A 46 -15.20 20.79 9.43
C ILE A 46 -16.53 20.77 10.21
N ILE A 47 -16.48 20.90 11.54
CA ILE A 47 -17.68 20.91 12.38
C ILE A 47 -18.57 22.10 12.02
N ASN A 48 -17.99 23.28 11.84
CA ASN A 48 -18.73 24.49 11.49
C ASN A 48 -19.37 24.38 10.09
N GLU A 49 -18.61 23.90 9.10
CA GLU A 49 -19.11 23.69 7.74
C GLU A 49 -20.24 22.65 7.69
N PHE A 50 -20.14 21.59 8.48
CA PHE A 50 -21.21 20.59 8.57
C PHE A 50 -22.47 21.14 9.24
N ASN A 51 -22.34 21.96 10.29
CA ASN A 51 -23.50 22.63 10.90
C ASN A 51 -24.16 23.59 9.90
N SER A 52 -23.37 24.44 9.22
CA SER A 52 -23.89 25.34 8.19
C SER A 52 -24.57 24.58 7.05
N ARG A 53 -23.96 23.47 6.60
CA ARG A 53 -24.53 22.65 5.52
C ARG A 53 -25.87 22.02 5.91
N LEU A 54 -26.06 21.62 7.17
CA LEU A 54 -27.33 21.05 7.65
C LEU A 54 -28.51 21.99 7.51
N GLU A 55 -28.29 23.30 7.56
CA GLU A 55 -29.38 24.30 7.42
C GLU A 55 -29.90 24.37 5.98
N GLU A 56 -29.06 24.05 4.99
CA GLU A 56 -29.38 24.20 3.56
C GLU A 56 -29.58 22.86 2.83
N GLU A 57 -29.08 21.74 3.39
CA GLU A 57 -29.12 20.44 2.72
C GLU A 57 -30.53 19.85 2.70
N LYS A 58 -30.91 19.33 1.52
CA LYS A 58 -32.23 18.70 1.29
C LYS A 58 -32.15 17.19 1.08
N ASN A 59 -30.90 16.67 0.88
CA ASN A 59 -30.69 15.24 0.66
C ASN A 59 -30.62 14.53 2.00
N GLU A 60 -31.63 13.68 2.30
CA GLU A 60 -31.75 12.98 3.59
C GLU A 60 -30.55 12.08 3.93
N ASP A 61 -29.92 11.46 2.93
CA ASP A 61 -28.72 10.62 3.11
C ASP A 61 -27.53 11.47 3.60
N ILE A 62 -27.30 12.62 2.97
CA ILE A 62 -26.25 13.58 3.39
C ILE A 62 -26.54 14.12 4.79
N ILE A 63 -27.79 14.54 5.04
CA ILE A 63 -28.23 15.03 6.36
C ILE A 63 -27.98 13.97 7.44
N SER A 64 -28.35 12.73 7.16
CA SER A 64 -28.15 11.61 8.09
C SER A 64 -26.68 11.41 8.44
N HIS A 65 -25.79 11.46 7.44
CA HIS A 65 -24.36 11.29 7.62
C HIS A 65 -23.72 12.42 8.44
N ILE A 66 -24.06 13.67 8.12
CA ILE A 66 -23.57 14.83 8.87
C ILE A 66 -24.08 14.81 10.32
N LYS A 67 -25.38 14.60 10.54
CA LYS A 67 -25.95 14.52 11.89
C LYS A 67 -25.31 13.41 12.73
N ARG A 68 -25.06 12.25 12.15
CA ARG A 68 -24.40 11.14 12.82
C ARG A 68 -22.97 11.49 13.22
N PHE A 69 -22.21 12.10 12.31
CA PHE A 69 -20.86 12.55 12.59
C PHE A 69 -20.81 13.62 13.70
N LEU A 70 -21.66 14.66 13.62
CA LEU A 70 -21.70 15.71 14.65
C LEU A 70 -22.09 15.16 16.01
N LYS A 71 -23.06 14.23 16.06
CA LYS A 71 -23.44 13.57 17.32
C LYS A 71 -22.28 12.77 17.94
N SER A 72 -21.47 12.11 17.13
CA SER A 72 -20.31 11.34 17.61
C SER A 72 -19.11 12.21 18.02
N ASN A 73 -19.08 13.49 17.62
CA ASN A 73 -17.99 14.42 17.90
C ASN A 73 -18.43 15.61 18.79
N ASP A 74 -19.57 15.50 19.45
CA ASP A 74 -20.05 16.50 20.39
C ASP A 74 -19.20 16.46 21.66
N LYS A 75 -18.36 17.49 21.85
CA LYS A 75 -17.40 17.56 22.95
C LYS A 75 -18.06 17.50 24.34
N GLU A 76 -19.28 18.03 24.48
CA GLU A 76 -19.98 18.02 25.76
C GLU A 76 -20.44 16.59 26.14
N LYS A 77 -20.40 15.66 25.19
CA LYS A 77 -20.77 14.24 25.38
C LYS A 77 -19.57 13.29 25.31
N SER A 78 -18.36 13.81 25.21
CA SER A 78 -17.15 12.99 25.21
C SER A 78 -16.80 12.52 26.64
N LEU A 79 -16.21 11.33 26.74
CA LEU A 79 -15.68 10.78 27.98
C LEU A 79 -14.60 11.68 28.64
N ASP A 80 -14.07 12.67 27.90
CA ASP A 80 -13.14 13.68 28.42
C ASP A 80 -13.77 14.59 29.47
N TYR A 81 -15.10 14.74 29.46
CA TYR A 81 -15.85 15.69 30.28
C TYR A 81 -16.93 15.05 31.17
N LEU A 82 -17.18 13.75 31.01
CA LEU A 82 -18.20 13.00 31.75
C LEU A 82 -17.57 11.84 32.51
N SER A 83 -18.21 11.40 33.59
CA SER A 83 -17.91 10.09 34.18
C SER A 83 -18.26 8.95 33.22
N LYS A 84 -17.65 7.78 33.40
CA LYS A 84 -17.94 6.59 32.55
C LYS A 84 -19.45 6.29 32.54
N ASP A 85 -20.11 6.34 33.68
CA ASP A 85 -21.56 6.05 33.80
C ASP A 85 -22.42 7.09 33.08
N GLU A 86 -22.15 8.38 33.28
CA GLU A 86 -22.88 9.46 32.60
C GLU A 86 -22.68 9.41 31.08
N PHE A 87 -21.48 9.09 30.62
CA PHE A 87 -21.18 8.92 29.21
C PHE A 87 -21.99 7.75 28.60
N ILE A 88 -22.00 6.60 29.28
CA ILE A 88 -22.75 5.41 28.86
C ILE A 88 -24.24 5.72 28.81
N ASP A 89 -24.78 6.39 29.83
CA ASP A 89 -26.20 6.78 29.88
C ASP A 89 -26.59 7.72 28.75
N ASN A 90 -25.75 8.74 28.50
CA ASN A 90 -25.96 9.66 27.40
C ASN A 90 -25.84 8.99 26.03
N THR A 91 -24.90 8.07 25.87
CA THR A 91 -24.70 7.32 24.64
C THR A 91 -25.90 6.46 24.28
N LEU A 92 -26.49 5.79 25.27
CA LEU A 92 -27.62 4.90 25.10
C LEU A 92 -28.99 5.60 25.11
N LYS A 93 -29.05 6.89 25.40
CA LYS A 93 -30.31 7.64 25.46
C LYS A 93 -31.04 7.63 24.13
N GLY A 94 -32.21 7.01 24.09
CA GLY A 94 -33.04 6.88 22.89
C GLY A 94 -32.60 5.80 21.89
N VAL A 95 -31.65 4.95 22.30
CA VAL A 95 -31.25 3.77 21.50
C VAL A 95 -32.33 2.70 21.63
N ASN A 96 -32.68 2.08 20.48
CA ASN A 96 -33.64 0.99 20.47
C ASN A 96 -33.03 -0.28 21.08
N ASP A 97 -33.66 -0.84 22.10
CA ASP A 97 -33.19 -2.05 22.81
C ASP A 97 -33.02 -3.26 21.89
N ASN A 98 -33.79 -3.33 20.80
CA ASN A 98 -33.72 -4.44 19.84
C ASN A 98 -32.60 -4.30 18.80
N LEU A 99 -31.81 -3.21 18.81
CA LEU A 99 -30.77 -2.95 17.83
C LEU A 99 -29.75 -4.10 17.74
N PHE A 100 -29.46 -4.74 18.87
CA PHE A 100 -28.50 -5.82 18.99
C PHE A 100 -29.11 -7.20 19.24
N SER A 101 -30.44 -7.37 19.06
CA SER A 101 -31.14 -8.65 19.28
C SER A 101 -30.54 -9.82 18.50
N TRP A 102 -30.08 -9.56 17.27
CA TRP A 102 -29.41 -10.54 16.42
C TRP A 102 -28.07 -11.06 17.02
N LEU A 103 -27.41 -10.25 17.84
CA LEU A 103 -26.09 -10.57 18.43
C LEU A 103 -26.23 -11.35 19.73
N LYS A 104 -27.40 -11.35 20.38
CA LYS A 104 -27.65 -12.01 21.67
C LYS A 104 -26.56 -11.67 22.70
N ILE A 105 -26.40 -10.38 23.01
CA ILE A 105 -25.29 -9.86 23.83
C ILE A 105 -25.12 -10.61 25.15
N GLU A 106 -26.21 -11.06 25.74
CA GLU A 106 -26.23 -11.77 27.04
C GLU A 106 -25.47 -13.11 27.01
N THR A 107 -25.24 -13.65 25.82
CA THR A 107 -24.56 -14.94 25.62
C THR A 107 -23.14 -14.80 25.08
N LEU A 108 -22.63 -13.55 24.97
CA LEU A 108 -21.25 -13.29 24.56
C LEU A 108 -20.25 -13.64 25.67
N PRO A 109 -18.98 -13.92 25.33
CA PRO A 109 -17.91 -14.06 26.31
C PRO A 109 -17.88 -12.87 27.26
N LYS A 110 -17.76 -13.16 28.56
CA LYS A 110 -17.65 -12.12 29.59
C LYS A 110 -16.24 -11.58 29.64
N VAL A 111 -16.10 -10.27 29.76
CA VAL A 111 -14.80 -9.58 29.84
C VAL A 111 -14.56 -9.14 31.28
N LYS A 112 -13.43 -9.52 31.87
CA LYS A 112 -13.01 -9.08 33.19
C LYS A 112 -12.49 -7.64 33.15
N ILE A 113 -12.81 -6.89 34.21
CA ILE A 113 -12.23 -5.57 34.51
C ILE A 113 -11.41 -5.75 35.79
N ASN A 114 -10.11 -5.39 35.77
CA ASN A 114 -9.25 -5.36 36.97
C ASN A 114 -9.33 -6.64 37.86
N GLU A 115 -9.23 -7.83 37.31
CA GLU A 115 -9.21 -9.14 38.02
C GLU A 115 -10.46 -9.54 38.81
N LYS A 116 -11.38 -8.64 39.17
CA LYS A 116 -12.46 -8.91 40.13
C LYS A 116 -13.87 -8.75 39.57
N GLU A 117 -14.05 -7.91 38.56
CA GLU A 117 -15.37 -7.56 38.05
C GLU A 117 -15.49 -7.90 36.57
N TYR A 118 -16.71 -8.21 36.13
CA TYR A 118 -17.01 -8.37 34.72
C TYR A 118 -17.68 -7.13 34.16
N CYS A 119 -17.36 -6.77 32.93
CA CYS A 119 -18.05 -5.73 32.19
C CYS A 119 -19.56 -5.99 32.16
N ASP A 120 -20.35 -5.00 32.51
CA ASP A 120 -21.81 -5.10 32.46
C ASP A 120 -22.34 -4.97 31.03
N LEU A 121 -23.57 -5.44 30.83
CA LEU A 121 -24.22 -5.44 29.52
C LEU A 121 -24.48 -4.03 28.96
N LYS A 122 -24.65 -3.05 29.83
CA LYS A 122 -24.92 -1.66 29.44
C LYS A 122 -23.67 -1.04 28.80
N THR A 123 -22.50 -1.28 29.41
CA THR A 123 -21.22 -0.86 28.85
C THR A 123 -20.95 -1.51 27.49
N LEU A 124 -21.19 -2.83 27.35
CA LEU A 124 -21.04 -3.51 26.05
C LEU A 124 -22.01 -2.94 24.99
N LYS A 125 -23.25 -2.66 25.34
CA LYS A 125 -24.23 -2.02 24.45
C LYS A 125 -23.74 -0.64 23.99
N ALA A 126 -23.17 0.16 24.88
CA ALA A 126 -22.62 1.48 24.54
C ALA A 126 -21.45 1.36 23.56
N ILE A 127 -20.49 0.45 23.80
CA ILE A 127 -19.38 0.16 22.88
C ILE A 127 -19.89 -0.24 21.50
N PHE A 128 -20.81 -1.18 21.43
CA PHE A 128 -21.36 -1.62 20.14
C PHE A 128 -22.17 -0.54 19.43
N TYR A 129 -22.88 0.29 20.18
CA TYR A 129 -23.62 1.42 19.62
C TYR A 129 -22.67 2.45 18.99
N LEU A 130 -21.58 2.81 19.68
CA LEU A 130 -20.55 3.71 19.14
C LEU A 130 -20.04 3.17 17.80
N TYR A 131 -19.58 1.90 17.74
CA TYR A 131 -19.14 1.31 16.48
C TYR A 131 -20.25 1.23 15.43
N SER A 132 -21.49 0.96 15.80
CA SER A 132 -22.63 0.93 14.86
C SER A 132 -22.96 2.30 14.28
N ALA A 133 -22.62 3.36 14.99
CA ALA A 133 -22.82 4.74 14.55
C ALA A 133 -21.76 5.22 13.56
N HIS A 134 -20.59 4.57 13.51
CA HIS A 134 -19.51 4.98 12.61
C HIS A 134 -19.75 4.54 11.17
N ILE A 135 -19.46 5.46 10.25
CA ILE A 135 -19.50 5.21 8.81
C ILE A 135 -18.13 4.72 8.33
N GLN A 136 -17.08 5.23 8.95
CA GLN A 136 -15.70 4.96 8.60
C GLN A 136 -15.02 4.01 9.58
N ILE A 137 -13.85 3.50 9.17
CA ILE A 137 -13.07 2.52 9.91
C ILE A 137 -11.96 3.27 10.67
N PHE A 138 -12.06 3.33 11.98
CA PHE A 138 -11.05 3.88 12.87
C PHE A 138 -11.22 3.31 14.29
N LYS A 139 -10.23 3.50 15.15
CA LYS A 139 -10.36 3.25 16.59
C LYS A 139 -11.07 4.43 17.24
N ASP A 140 -12.20 4.13 17.87
CA ASP A 140 -12.94 5.14 18.61
C ASP A 140 -12.24 5.43 19.95
N LYS A 141 -11.92 6.70 20.21
CA LYS A 141 -11.20 7.12 21.42
C LYS A 141 -12.00 6.91 22.70
N ASP A 142 -13.31 7.11 22.64
CA ASP A 142 -14.16 6.90 23.81
C ASP A 142 -14.30 5.40 24.10
N VAL A 143 -14.34 4.55 23.05
CA VAL A 143 -14.28 3.09 23.24
C VAL A 143 -12.93 2.66 23.80
N GLU A 144 -11.79 3.18 23.29
CA GLU A 144 -10.46 2.86 23.84
C GLU A 144 -10.38 3.16 25.35
N ARG A 145 -11.01 4.26 25.81
CA ARG A 145 -11.09 4.60 27.24
C ARG A 145 -12.04 3.72 28.03
N LEU A 146 -13.16 3.33 27.44
CA LEU A 146 -14.09 2.40 28.08
C LEU A 146 -13.45 1.03 28.34
N ILE A 147 -12.58 0.57 27.43
CA ILE A 147 -11.94 -0.76 27.46
C ILE A 147 -10.52 -0.74 28.04
N GLU A 148 -9.99 0.40 28.50
CA GLU A 148 -8.60 0.50 28.97
C GLU A 148 -8.26 -0.48 30.11
N ASP A 149 -9.25 -0.78 30.97
CA ASP A 149 -9.12 -1.69 32.11
C ASP A 149 -9.55 -3.15 31.77
N PHE A 150 -9.93 -3.44 30.53
CA PHE A 150 -10.40 -4.76 30.13
C PHE A 150 -9.25 -5.77 30.05
N ASN A 151 -9.49 -6.99 30.53
CA ASN A 151 -8.57 -8.07 30.28
C ASN A 151 -8.46 -8.31 28.75
N LYS A 152 -7.23 -8.28 28.26
CA LYS A 152 -6.94 -8.34 26.82
C LYS A 152 -7.42 -9.65 26.17
N GLU A 153 -7.18 -10.78 26.82
CA GLU A 153 -7.55 -12.10 26.28
C GLU A 153 -9.07 -12.27 26.22
N ASP A 154 -9.78 -11.77 27.25
CA ASP A 154 -11.24 -11.79 27.29
C ASP A 154 -11.84 -10.87 26.22
N LEU A 155 -11.24 -9.68 26.00
CA LEU A 155 -11.64 -8.75 24.93
C LEU A 155 -11.40 -9.36 23.55
N GLU A 156 -10.26 -10.03 23.35
CA GLU A 156 -9.99 -10.76 22.11
C GLU A 156 -11.01 -11.88 21.87
N ALA A 157 -11.38 -12.62 22.91
CA ALA A 157 -12.41 -13.67 22.82
C ALA A 157 -13.79 -13.08 22.45
N LEU A 158 -14.19 -11.98 23.12
CA LEU A 158 -15.42 -11.25 22.81
C LEU A 158 -15.43 -10.77 21.35
N ALA A 159 -14.35 -10.15 20.91
CA ALA A 159 -14.26 -9.57 19.56
C ALA A 159 -14.32 -10.67 18.47
N ASN A 160 -13.65 -11.80 18.68
CA ASN A 160 -13.74 -12.96 17.79
C ASN A 160 -15.17 -13.50 17.71
N GLU A 161 -15.86 -13.64 18.84
CA GLU A 161 -17.24 -14.13 18.88
C GLU A 161 -18.21 -13.17 18.17
N VAL A 162 -18.05 -11.85 18.36
CA VAL A 162 -18.85 -10.84 17.65
C VAL A 162 -18.66 -10.94 16.14
N PHE A 163 -17.42 -11.14 15.67
CA PHE A 163 -17.13 -11.37 14.27
C PHE A 163 -17.78 -12.65 13.75
N ASP A 164 -17.63 -13.77 14.47
CA ASP A 164 -18.17 -15.07 14.05
C ASP A 164 -19.70 -15.02 13.96
N ARG A 165 -20.40 -14.43 14.93
CA ARG A 165 -21.86 -14.22 14.87
C ARG A 165 -22.30 -13.33 13.71
N TRP A 166 -21.49 -12.32 13.36
CA TRP A 166 -21.79 -11.52 12.18
C TRP A 166 -21.66 -12.34 10.89
N ILE A 167 -20.66 -13.21 10.79
CA ILE A 167 -20.53 -14.15 9.67
C ILE A 167 -21.73 -15.09 9.60
N GLU A 168 -22.12 -15.70 10.72
CA GLU A 168 -23.31 -16.58 10.82
C GLU A 168 -24.59 -15.84 10.42
N ASN A 169 -24.71 -14.56 10.75
CA ASN A 169 -25.79 -13.68 10.33
C ASN A 169 -25.63 -13.18 8.88
N LYS A 170 -25.06 -14.01 7.99
CA LYS A 170 -24.86 -13.77 6.55
C LYS A 170 -23.98 -12.55 6.24
N ALA A 171 -23.16 -12.11 7.18
CA ALA A 171 -22.27 -10.96 7.05
C ALA A 171 -23.02 -9.72 6.50
N GLU A 172 -24.15 -9.38 7.08
CA GLU A 172 -25.03 -8.33 6.62
C GLU A 172 -24.32 -6.95 6.62
N SER A 173 -24.42 -6.21 5.50
CA SER A 173 -23.70 -4.95 5.31
C SER A 173 -24.10 -3.85 6.29
N SER A 174 -25.37 -3.81 6.71
CA SER A 174 -25.88 -2.86 7.71
C SER A 174 -25.28 -3.07 9.11
N LYS A 175 -24.75 -4.26 9.38
CA LYS A 175 -24.14 -4.68 10.63
C LYS A 175 -22.63 -4.84 10.53
N LYS A 176 -21.99 -4.29 9.49
CA LYS A 176 -20.54 -4.42 9.24
C LYS A 176 -19.65 -3.88 10.39
N TRP A 177 -20.19 -3.05 11.28
CA TRP A 177 -19.52 -2.59 12.48
C TRP A 177 -18.98 -3.74 13.34
N ALA A 178 -19.71 -4.86 13.39
CA ALA A 178 -19.29 -6.05 14.14
C ALA A 178 -18.03 -6.68 13.55
N MET A 179 -17.89 -6.70 12.22
CA MET A 179 -16.65 -7.07 11.54
C MET A 179 -15.50 -6.12 11.93
N VAL A 180 -15.76 -4.81 11.91
CA VAL A 180 -14.75 -3.79 12.24
C VAL A 180 -14.27 -3.96 13.68
N PHE A 181 -15.20 -4.04 14.64
CA PHE A 181 -14.89 -4.30 16.04
C PHE A 181 -14.11 -5.60 16.23
N GLY A 182 -14.59 -6.69 15.60
CA GLY A 182 -13.95 -7.98 15.64
C GLY A 182 -12.51 -7.98 15.15
N ILE A 183 -12.24 -7.30 14.02
CA ILE A 183 -10.89 -7.24 13.44
C ILE A 183 -9.96 -6.34 14.28
N ILE A 184 -10.45 -5.21 14.79
CA ILE A 184 -9.63 -4.27 15.57
C ILE A 184 -9.19 -4.89 16.90
N TYR A 185 -10.09 -5.60 17.59
CA TYR A 185 -9.85 -6.11 18.95
C TYR A 185 -9.63 -7.62 19.04
N GLY A 186 -9.79 -8.37 17.95
CA GLY A 186 -9.72 -9.84 17.97
C GLY A 186 -8.32 -10.47 18.01
N GLY A 187 -7.27 -9.63 18.17
CA GLY A 187 -5.89 -10.08 18.29
C GLY A 187 -5.37 -10.82 17.05
N GLU A 188 -4.44 -11.75 17.25
CA GLU A 188 -3.86 -12.51 16.14
C GLU A 188 -4.80 -13.57 15.57
N LYS A 189 -5.70 -14.11 16.40
CA LYS A 189 -6.63 -15.20 16.01
C LYS A 189 -7.61 -14.79 14.92
N ILE A 190 -8.01 -13.52 14.87
CA ILE A 190 -8.96 -13.01 13.86
C ILE A 190 -8.33 -12.89 12.46
N VAL A 191 -7.01 -12.73 12.38
CA VAL A 191 -6.31 -12.38 11.12
C VAL A 191 -6.49 -13.42 10.03
N PRO A 192 -6.28 -14.73 10.25
CA PRO A 192 -6.51 -15.75 9.24
C PRO A 192 -7.96 -15.73 8.74
N LYS A 193 -8.95 -15.62 9.65
CA LYS A 193 -10.37 -15.57 9.33
C LYS A 193 -10.70 -14.35 8.47
N ALA A 194 -10.19 -13.17 8.85
CA ALA A 194 -10.39 -11.93 8.11
C ALA A 194 -9.82 -12.02 6.69
N LEU A 195 -8.59 -12.52 6.52
CA LEU A 195 -7.93 -12.67 5.22
C LEU A 195 -8.64 -13.67 4.31
N GLU A 196 -9.13 -14.79 4.84
CA GLU A 196 -9.92 -15.76 4.10
C GLU A 196 -11.21 -15.12 3.57
N ASN A 197 -11.93 -14.40 4.43
CA ASN A 197 -13.16 -13.71 4.06
C ASN A 197 -12.90 -12.58 3.05
N ILE A 198 -11.84 -11.77 3.20
CA ILE A 198 -11.44 -10.74 2.23
C ILE A 198 -11.25 -11.36 0.84
N ASN A 199 -10.53 -12.49 0.76
CA ASN A 199 -10.33 -13.21 -0.49
C ASN A 199 -11.65 -13.74 -1.09
N SER A 200 -12.56 -14.23 -0.28
CA SER A 200 -13.87 -14.71 -0.70
C SER A 200 -14.74 -13.54 -1.19
N TRP A 201 -14.89 -12.50 -0.38
CA TRP A 201 -15.74 -11.34 -0.69
C TRP A 201 -15.28 -10.57 -1.94
N SER A 202 -13.97 -10.51 -2.18
CA SER A 202 -13.44 -9.86 -3.39
C SER A 202 -13.86 -10.55 -4.70
N LYS A 203 -14.29 -11.81 -4.63
CA LYS A 203 -14.72 -12.62 -5.80
C LYS A 203 -16.23 -12.62 -6.04
N ILE A 204 -17.03 -12.19 -5.07
CA ILE A 204 -18.51 -12.31 -5.08
C ILE A 204 -19.25 -10.97 -4.96
N SER A 205 -18.78 -9.93 -5.60
CA SER A 205 -19.41 -8.58 -5.58
C SER A 205 -19.54 -7.93 -4.19
N ARG A 206 -18.73 -8.36 -3.21
CA ARG A 206 -18.65 -7.78 -1.86
C ARG A 206 -17.32 -7.02 -1.63
N GLY A 207 -16.78 -6.43 -2.69
CA GLY A 207 -15.49 -5.73 -2.66
C GLY A 207 -15.43 -4.57 -1.66
N SER A 208 -16.55 -3.88 -1.41
CA SER A 208 -16.62 -2.81 -0.40
C SER A 208 -16.41 -3.35 1.02
N ILE A 209 -17.05 -4.47 1.38
CA ILE A 209 -16.87 -5.10 2.69
C ILE A 209 -15.43 -5.63 2.84
N ALA A 210 -14.89 -6.24 1.78
CA ALA A 210 -13.49 -6.68 1.76
C ALA A 210 -12.53 -5.50 1.97
N ALA A 211 -12.79 -4.35 1.34
CA ALA A 211 -12.00 -3.12 1.50
C ALA A 211 -12.08 -2.58 2.94
N ASP A 212 -13.26 -2.58 3.55
CA ASP A 212 -13.44 -2.15 4.94
C ASP A 212 -12.73 -3.08 5.92
N ALA A 213 -12.77 -4.41 5.71
CA ALA A 213 -12.01 -5.38 6.50
C ALA A 213 -10.49 -5.15 6.41
N VAL A 214 -9.98 -4.84 5.21
CA VAL A 214 -8.56 -4.51 5.01
C VAL A 214 -8.16 -3.26 5.78
N LYS A 215 -8.98 -2.21 5.78
CA LYS A 215 -8.72 -1.00 6.57
C LYS A 215 -8.72 -1.29 8.08
N ALA A 216 -9.65 -2.12 8.55
CA ALA A 216 -9.71 -2.51 9.96
C ALA A 216 -8.45 -3.27 10.42
N LEU A 217 -7.86 -4.09 9.55
CA LEU A 217 -6.60 -4.80 9.84
C LEU A 217 -5.42 -3.86 10.14
N ALA A 218 -5.41 -2.62 9.64
CA ALA A 218 -4.37 -1.63 9.94
C ALA A 218 -4.22 -1.34 11.44
N PHE A 219 -5.31 -1.46 12.18
CA PHE A 219 -5.33 -1.18 13.63
C PHE A 219 -4.85 -2.34 14.50
N ASN A 220 -4.62 -3.51 13.93
CA ASN A 220 -4.09 -4.67 14.66
C ASN A 220 -2.57 -4.58 14.93
N LYS A 221 -1.84 -3.70 14.24
CA LYS A 221 -0.42 -3.29 14.44
C LYS A 221 0.63 -4.40 14.50
N SER A 222 0.32 -5.68 14.22
CA SER A 222 1.36 -6.70 14.15
C SER A 222 2.20 -6.53 12.86
N LYS A 223 3.52 -6.74 12.95
CA LYS A 223 4.41 -6.68 11.77
C LYS A 223 3.94 -7.60 10.65
N ASP A 224 3.44 -8.78 10.98
CA ASP A 224 2.91 -9.75 10.03
C ASP A 224 1.70 -9.24 9.26
N ILE A 225 0.81 -8.50 9.92
CA ILE A 225 -0.35 -7.90 9.26
C ILE A 225 0.07 -6.78 8.35
N LEU A 226 0.93 -5.89 8.84
CA LEU A 226 1.45 -4.79 8.03
C LEU A 226 2.16 -5.30 6.78
N LEU A 227 2.97 -6.37 6.90
CA LEU A 227 3.59 -7.02 5.75
C LEU A 227 2.56 -7.60 4.75
N LYS A 228 1.49 -8.23 5.26
CA LYS A 228 0.41 -8.74 4.40
C LYS A 228 -0.34 -7.61 3.70
N LEU A 229 -0.65 -6.53 4.40
CA LEU A 229 -1.26 -5.33 3.82
C LEU A 229 -0.36 -4.71 2.75
N ASP A 230 0.94 -4.70 2.99
CA ASP A 230 1.92 -4.23 2.04
C ASP A 230 1.93 -5.08 0.75
N GLY A 231 2.01 -6.39 0.89
CA GLY A 231 1.88 -7.31 -0.24
C GLY A 231 0.55 -7.13 -1.00
N MET A 232 -0.57 -6.96 -0.29
CA MET A 232 -1.88 -6.70 -0.90
C MET A 232 -1.91 -5.36 -1.65
N SER A 233 -1.27 -4.32 -1.12
CA SER A 233 -1.20 -3.00 -1.75
C SER A 233 -0.50 -3.03 -3.11
N MET A 234 0.40 -4.00 -3.33
CA MET A 234 1.20 -4.14 -4.54
C MET A 234 0.63 -5.18 -5.51
N THR A 235 0.10 -6.31 -4.99
CA THR A 235 -0.16 -7.49 -5.81
C THR A 235 -1.63 -7.94 -5.87
N PHE A 236 -2.52 -7.41 -5.03
CA PHE A 236 -3.91 -7.89 -4.99
C PHE A 236 -4.66 -7.55 -6.28
N LYS A 237 -5.37 -8.52 -6.84
CA LYS A 237 -6.04 -8.37 -8.13
C LYS A 237 -7.24 -7.41 -8.10
N HIS A 238 -8.02 -7.43 -7.01
CA HIS A 238 -9.23 -6.61 -6.89
C HIS A 238 -8.87 -5.16 -6.53
N LYS A 239 -9.20 -4.20 -7.40
CA LYS A 239 -8.79 -2.78 -7.28
C LYS A 239 -9.20 -2.13 -5.96
N GLN A 240 -10.45 -2.33 -5.49
CA GLN A 240 -10.91 -1.75 -4.23
C GLN A 240 -10.10 -2.26 -3.03
N VAL A 241 -9.82 -3.57 -2.97
CA VAL A 241 -9.01 -4.20 -1.92
C VAL A 241 -7.57 -3.70 -1.97
N LYS A 242 -6.98 -3.62 -3.17
CA LYS A 242 -5.64 -3.06 -3.38
C LYS A 242 -5.53 -1.61 -2.89
N ASN A 243 -6.51 -0.77 -3.23
CA ASN A 243 -6.55 0.62 -2.78
C ASN A 243 -6.78 0.72 -1.26
N ALA A 244 -7.65 -0.12 -0.70
CA ALA A 244 -7.86 -0.17 0.75
C ALA A 244 -6.59 -0.56 1.50
N ALA A 245 -5.78 -1.49 0.97
CA ALA A 245 -4.50 -1.86 1.56
C ALA A 245 -3.48 -0.70 1.53
N LYS A 246 -3.46 0.10 0.46
CA LYS A 246 -2.64 1.33 0.40
C LYS A 246 -3.04 2.32 1.49
N LEU A 247 -4.35 2.56 1.65
CA LEU A 247 -4.88 3.46 2.69
C LEU A 247 -4.61 2.90 4.10
N ALA A 248 -4.79 1.59 4.30
CA ALA A 248 -4.51 0.93 5.57
C ALA A 248 -3.06 1.12 6.02
N LEU A 249 -2.10 1.02 5.11
CA LEU A 249 -0.69 1.30 5.40
C LEU A 249 -0.44 2.78 5.71
N GLU A 250 -1.09 3.69 4.99
CA GLU A 250 -1.02 5.13 5.28
C GLU A 250 -1.59 5.45 6.68
N MET A 251 -2.71 4.84 7.04
CA MET A 251 -3.31 4.98 8.38
C MET A 251 -2.36 4.44 9.47
N ALA A 252 -1.77 3.26 9.26
CA ALA A 252 -0.82 2.67 10.21
C ALA A 252 0.47 3.51 10.33
N ALA A 253 1.00 4.02 9.23
CA ALA A 253 2.19 4.87 9.22
C ALA A 253 1.94 6.21 9.94
N ASN A 254 0.81 6.86 9.65
CA ASN A 254 0.41 8.11 10.32
C ASN A 254 0.25 7.93 11.84
N GLU A 255 -0.27 6.79 12.29
CA GLU A 255 -0.42 6.50 13.71
C GLU A 255 0.93 6.32 14.42
N ILE A 256 1.96 5.85 13.69
CA ILE A 256 3.33 5.68 14.18
C ILE A 256 4.16 6.97 14.01
N GLY A 257 3.72 7.90 13.15
CA GLY A 257 4.40 9.17 12.87
C GLY A 257 5.51 9.08 11.82
N ILE A 258 5.46 8.08 10.93
CA ILE A 258 6.42 7.87 9.83
C ILE A 258 5.71 7.88 8.48
N SER A 259 6.48 7.94 7.38
CA SER A 259 5.90 7.79 6.04
C SER A 259 5.49 6.33 5.78
N LYS A 260 4.54 6.14 4.85
CA LYS A 260 4.12 4.81 4.41
C LYS A 260 5.30 4.05 3.78
N GLU A 261 6.13 4.73 3.03
CA GLU A 261 7.30 4.16 2.39
C GLU A 261 8.31 3.68 3.44
N GLU A 262 8.55 4.46 4.48
CA GLU A 262 9.40 4.09 5.60
C GLU A 262 8.82 2.90 6.39
N LEU A 263 7.52 2.93 6.68
CA LEU A 263 6.85 1.79 7.30
C LEU A 263 7.06 0.51 6.50
N SER A 264 6.87 0.59 5.20
CA SER A 264 6.99 -0.54 4.28
C SER A 264 8.40 -1.14 4.23
N ASP A 265 9.44 -0.34 4.49
CA ASP A 265 10.82 -0.84 4.60
C ASP A 265 11.06 -1.52 5.95
N LYS A 266 10.59 -0.91 7.04
CA LYS A 266 10.82 -1.40 8.42
C LYS A 266 10.08 -2.68 8.77
N ILE A 267 8.98 -2.99 8.09
CA ILE A 267 8.16 -4.18 8.38
C ILE A 267 8.68 -5.47 7.76
N ILE A 268 9.74 -5.43 6.92
CA ILE A 268 10.27 -6.61 6.25
C ILE A 268 10.86 -7.57 7.30
N PRO A 269 10.33 -8.81 7.43
CA PRO A 269 10.81 -9.74 8.42
C PRO A 269 12.13 -10.37 7.98
N SER A 270 12.98 -10.74 8.93
CA SER A 270 14.16 -11.56 8.65
C SER A 270 13.84 -13.01 8.28
N LEU A 271 12.60 -13.45 8.43
CA LEU A 271 12.16 -14.84 8.31
C LEU A 271 12.95 -15.83 9.18
N GLY A 272 13.53 -15.33 10.28
CA GLY A 272 14.35 -16.11 11.21
C GLY A 272 15.75 -16.42 10.69
N PHE A 273 16.19 -15.83 9.58
CA PHE A 273 17.57 -15.85 9.16
C PHE A 273 18.43 -14.96 10.07
N ASP A 274 19.62 -15.41 10.38
CA ASP A 274 20.63 -14.62 11.08
C ASP A 274 21.32 -13.60 10.14
N LYS A 275 22.32 -12.88 10.66
CA LYS A 275 23.08 -11.87 9.89
C LYS A 275 23.84 -12.45 8.70
N ASN A 276 24.17 -13.75 8.76
CA ASN A 276 24.88 -14.46 7.69
C ASN A 276 23.89 -15.05 6.65
N GLY A 277 22.60 -14.80 6.81
CA GLY A 277 21.56 -15.40 5.97
C GLY A 277 21.36 -16.90 6.23
N GLU A 278 21.71 -17.40 7.42
CA GLU A 278 21.58 -18.81 7.78
C GLU A 278 20.43 -19.05 8.74
N ARG A 279 19.78 -20.20 8.60
CA ARG A 279 18.70 -20.67 9.50
C ARG A 279 18.71 -22.16 9.62
N ILE A 280 18.55 -22.67 10.85
CA ILE A 280 18.49 -24.11 11.15
C ILE A 280 17.04 -24.56 11.29
N PHE A 281 16.73 -25.70 10.67
CA PHE A 281 15.45 -26.43 10.79
C PHE A 281 15.70 -27.76 11.48
N ASP A 282 15.25 -27.86 12.74
CA ASP A 282 15.47 -29.02 13.62
C ASP A 282 14.38 -30.08 13.45
N TYR A 283 14.77 -31.33 13.17
CA TYR A 283 13.91 -32.51 13.10
C TYR A 283 14.10 -33.44 14.31
N GLY A 284 14.79 -32.98 15.35
CA GLY A 284 15.08 -33.76 16.57
C GLY A 284 16.30 -34.63 16.43
N THR A 285 16.29 -35.64 15.57
CA THR A 285 17.42 -36.55 15.33
C THR A 285 18.41 -36.03 14.27
N ARG A 286 18.03 -35.06 13.51
CA ARG A 286 18.84 -34.40 12.48
C ARG A 286 18.36 -32.98 12.27
N SER A 287 19.21 -32.14 11.73
CA SER A 287 18.91 -30.76 11.41
C SER A 287 19.31 -30.41 9.96
N PHE A 288 18.75 -29.33 9.46
CA PHE A 288 19.06 -28.83 8.13
C PHE A 288 19.41 -27.36 8.21
N LYS A 289 20.59 -27.00 7.68
CA LYS A 289 20.97 -25.60 7.52
C LYS A 289 20.40 -25.08 6.19
N VAL A 290 19.68 -23.98 6.25
CA VAL A 290 19.15 -23.27 5.09
C VAL A 290 19.89 -21.95 4.97
N VAL A 291 20.44 -21.69 3.79
CA VAL A 291 21.21 -20.49 3.48
C VAL A 291 20.47 -19.66 2.44
N LEU A 292 20.32 -18.38 2.70
CA LEU A 292 19.81 -17.40 1.75
C LEU A 292 20.96 -16.97 0.83
N THR A 293 20.82 -17.25 -0.46
CA THR A 293 21.87 -16.92 -1.44
C THR A 293 21.79 -15.46 -1.88
N PRO A 294 22.87 -14.87 -2.44
CA PRO A 294 22.84 -13.53 -3.04
C PRO A 294 21.77 -13.37 -4.12
N SER A 295 21.41 -14.45 -4.83
CA SER A 295 20.29 -14.44 -5.80
C SER A 295 18.90 -14.53 -5.17
N LEU A 296 18.80 -14.35 -3.82
CA LEU A 296 17.53 -14.42 -3.06
C LEU A 296 16.82 -15.78 -3.19
N ALA A 297 17.59 -16.85 -3.40
CA ALA A 297 17.12 -18.24 -3.38
C ALA A 297 17.51 -18.93 -2.07
N LEU A 298 16.91 -20.09 -1.78
CA LEU A 298 17.23 -20.89 -0.61
C LEU A 298 18.02 -22.13 -1.01
N GLU A 299 19.17 -22.33 -0.37
CA GLU A 299 19.93 -23.56 -0.44
C GLU A 299 19.82 -24.33 0.87
N VAL A 300 19.70 -25.64 0.78
CA VAL A 300 19.53 -26.53 1.93
C VAL A 300 20.72 -27.45 2.05
N TYR A 301 21.27 -27.57 3.26
CA TYR A 301 22.40 -28.44 3.58
C TYR A 301 22.05 -29.38 4.72
N ASP A 302 22.53 -30.61 4.67
CA ASP A 302 22.49 -31.53 5.81
C ASP A 302 23.64 -31.25 6.81
N GLU A 303 23.65 -31.97 7.92
CA GLU A 303 24.68 -31.83 8.97
C GLU A 303 26.10 -32.16 8.48
N ALA A 304 26.23 -32.94 7.42
CA ALA A 304 27.54 -33.22 6.78
C ALA A 304 27.95 -32.15 5.77
N GLY A 305 27.17 -31.06 5.62
CA GLY A 305 27.42 -29.99 4.66
C GLY A 305 27.09 -30.34 3.21
N LYS A 306 26.41 -31.45 2.97
CA LYS A 306 25.97 -31.84 1.62
C LYS A 306 24.75 -31.03 1.20
N LYS A 307 24.84 -30.38 0.04
CA LYS A 307 23.72 -29.65 -0.56
C LYS A 307 22.60 -30.58 -1.00
N LEU A 308 21.39 -30.26 -0.59
CA LEU A 308 20.15 -30.97 -0.91
C LEU A 308 19.29 -30.17 -1.86
N LYS A 309 18.50 -30.85 -2.70
CA LYS A 309 17.58 -30.17 -3.61
C LYS A 309 16.43 -29.43 -2.88
N ASN A 310 16.05 -29.92 -1.70
CA ASN A 310 14.99 -29.39 -0.84
C ASN A 310 15.12 -29.99 0.56
N ILE A 311 14.43 -29.42 1.57
CA ILE A 311 14.35 -30.05 2.88
C ILE A 311 13.60 -31.39 2.76
N PRO A 312 14.11 -32.50 3.31
CA PRO A 312 13.45 -33.80 3.23
C PRO A 312 12.12 -33.81 4.01
N SER A 313 11.19 -34.63 3.56
CA SER A 313 9.97 -34.90 4.34
C SER A 313 10.33 -35.57 5.67
N PRO A 314 9.53 -35.35 6.76
CA PRO A 314 9.68 -36.06 8.02
C PRO A 314 9.74 -37.56 7.83
N GLY A 315 10.72 -38.21 8.47
CA GLY A 315 10.95 -39.65 8.41
C GLY A 315 10.57 -40.34 9.71
N LYS A 316 10.50 -41.66 9.70
CA LYS A 316 10.11 -42.49 10.89
C LYS A 316 11.07 -42.34 12.09
N LYS A 317 12.29 -41.90 11.89
CA LYS A 317 13.31 -41.73 12.95
C LYS A 317 13.31 -40.31 13.51
N ASP A 318 12.66 -39.36 12.85
CA ASP A 318 12.61 -37.98 13.30
C ASP A 318 11.63 -37.81 14.46
N ASP A 319 11.79 -36.77 15.26
CA ASP A 319 10.76 -36.35 16.21
C ASP A 319 9.56 -35.86 15.40
N GLU A 320 8.40 -36.54 15.60
CA GLU A 320 7.21 -36.35 14.77
C GLU A 320 6.72 -34.88 14.78
N GLU A 321 6.67 -34.27 15.96
CA GLU A 321 6.16 -32.93 16.15
C GLU A 321 7.17 -31.87 15.61
N LYS A 322 8.43 -31.98 16.02
CA LYS A 322 9.49 -31.06 15.57
C LYS A 322 9.68 -31.10 14.06
N ALA A 323 9.78 -32.30 13.48
CA ALA A 323 9.99 -32.46 12.05
C ALA A 323 8.80 -31.95 11.22
N LYS A 324 7.57 -32.19 11.68
CA LYS A 324 6.35 -31.72 11.02
C LYS A 324 6.25 -30.19 11.07
N ASN A 325 6.55 -29.58 12.23
CA ASN A 325 6.55 -28.14 12.41
C ASN A 325 7.65 -27.46 11.57
N SER A 326 8.90 -27.94 11.66
CA SER A 326 10.03 -27.40 10.88
C SER A 326 9.81 -27.54 9.37
N HIS A 327 9.25 -28.66 8.90
CA HIS A 327 8.97 -28.86 7.49
C HIS A 327 7.87 -27.91 6.97
N LYS A 328 6.82 -27.68 7.79
CA LYS A 328 5.76 -26.70 7.49
C LYS A 328 6.34 -25.30 7.46
N GLU A 329 7.12 -24.94 8.49
CA GLU A 329 7.75 -23.62 8.61
C GLU A 329 8.68 -23.31 7.43
N PHE A 330 9.50 -24.28 6.98
CA PHE A 330 10.31 -24.11 5.77
C PHE A 330 9.48 -23.79 4.52
N LYS A 331 8.34 -24.47 4.34
CA LYS A 331 7.43 -24.18 3.23
C LYS A 331 6.86 -22.76 3.32
N ASP A 332 6.50 -22.33 4.52
CA ASP A 332 5.96 -21.00 4.76
C ASP A 332 7.04 -19.92 4.52
N VAL A 333 8.27 -20.13 5.00
CA VAL A 333 9.44 -19.27 4.75
C VAL A 333 9.69 -19.13 3.24
N LYS A 334 9.74 -20.24 2.51
CA LYS A 334 9.95 -20.24 1.06
C LYS A 334 8.87 -19.44 0.31
N LYS A 335 7.61 -19.58 0.73
CA LYS A 335 6.49 -18.82 0.16
C LYS A 335 6.57 -17.34 0.48
N GLN A 336 6.88 -17.00 1.74
CA GLN A 336 7.01 -15.62 2.19
C GLN A 336 8.19 -14.93 1.50
N LEU A 337 9.35 -15.57 1.43
CA LEU A 337 10.53 -15.03 0.72
C LEU A 337 10.19 -14.70 -0.73
N LYS A 338 9.54 -15.61 -1.45
CA LYS A 338 9.11 -15.34 -2.84
C LYS A 338 8.22 -14.11 -2.95
N THR A 339 7.33 -13.91 -1.98
CA THR A 339 6.45 -12.74 -1.95
C THR A 339 7.24 -11.47 -1.67
N ILE A 340 8.14 -11.49 -0.67
CA ILE A 340 9.01 -10.36 -0.32
C ILE A 340 9.86 -9.96 -1.52
N VAL A 341 10.55 -10.92 -2.15
CA VAL A 341 11.37 -10.67 -3.33
C VAL A 341 10.56 -10.00 -4.44
N SER A 342 9.39 -10.53 -4.76
CA SER A 342 8.52 -9.95 -5.80
C SER A 342 8.05 -8.53 -5.47
N VAL A 343 7.75 -8.24 -4.21
CA VAL A 343 7.28 -6.91 -3.78
C VAL A 343 8.44 -5.92 -3.75
N GLN A 344 9.59 -6.32 -3.19
CA GLN A 344 10.74 -5.42 -3.08
C GLN A 344 11.38 -5.12 -4.44
N SER A 345 11.49 -6.10 -5.34
CA SER A 345 11.95 -5.82 -6.72
C SER A 345 11.10 -4.76 -7.41
N LYS A 346 9.77 -4.82 -7.28
CA LYS A 346 8.88 -3.77 -7.81
C LYS A 346 9.10 -2.40 -7.16
N ARG A 347 9.39 -2.37 -5.86
CA ARG A 347 9.68 -1.12 -5.15
C ARG A 347 10.99 -0.49 -5.58
N PHE A 348 12.04 -1.29 -5.76
CA PHE A 348 13.31 -0.79 -6.26
C PHE A 348 13.17 -0.28 -7.70
N ASP A 349 12.42 -0.98 -8.52
CA ASP A 349 12.10 -0.53 -9.88
C ASP A 349 11.37 0.83 -9.89
N MET A 350 10.42 1.01 -8.98
CA MET A 350 9.76 2.30 -8.77
C MET A 350 10.71 3.35 -8.18
N ALA A 351 11.60 2.98 -7.25
CA ALA A 351 12.53 3.91 -6.61
C ALA A 351 13.51 4.54 -7.61
N LEU A 352 13.88 3.82 -8.68
CA LEU A 352 14.69 4.34 -9.78
C LEU A 352 14.02 5.52 -10.50
N SER A 353 12.70 5.47 -10.70
CA SER A 353 11.96 6.53 -11.39
C SER A 353 11.52 7.66 -10.46
N THR A 354 11.33 7.39 -9.16
CA THR A 354 10.66 8.32 -8.23
C THR A 354 11.62 9.11 -7.34
N ASN A 355 12.93 9.08 -7.59
CA ASN A 355 13.93 9.78 -6.78
C ASN A 355 13.80 9.49 -5.27
N ARG A 356 13.43 8.24 -4.90
CA ARG A 356 13.34 7.84 -3.50
C ARG A 356 14.69 7.93 -2.83
N ARG A 357 14.71 8.47 -1.60
CA ARG A 357 15.91 8.61 -0.78
C ARG A 357 15.67 8.01 0.60
N TRP A 358 16.72 7.45 1.16
CA TRP A 358 16.81 6.96 2.53
C TRP A 358 17.87 7.78 3.27
N SER A 359 17.59 8.19 4.51
CA SER A 359 18.65 8.68 5.37
C SER A 359 19.65 7.57 5.65
N LYS A 360 20.90 7.91 5.96
CA LYS A 360 21.93 6.92 6.30
C LYS A 360 21.46 5.92 7.34
N ASP A 361 20.87 6.40 8.45
CA ASP A 361 20.44 5.55 9.56
C ASP A 361 19.34 4.57 9.11
N LEU A 362 18.37 5.06 8.38
CA LEU A 362 17.30 4.22 7.82
C LEU A 362 17.85 3.20 6.80
N TRP A 363 18.81 3.61 5.97
CA TRP A 363 19.43 2.73 4.99
C TRP A 363 20.18 1.58 5.69
N ILE A 364 20.93 1.89 6.78
CA ILE A 364 21.64 0.87 7.57
C ILE A 364 20.61 -0.06 8.23
N GLU A 365 19.58 0.48 8.91
CA GLU A 365 18.54 -0.33 9.56
C GLU A 365 17.89 -1.30 8.56
N VAL A 366 17.56 -0.84 7.36
CA VAL A 366 16.84 -1.64 6.36
C VAL A 366 17.76 -2.59 5.61
N PHE A 367 18.93 -2.14 5.16
CA PHE A 367 19.74 -2.85 4.18
C PHE A 367 20.97 -3.56 4.77
N VAL A 368 21.47 -3.13 5.92
CA VAL A 368 22.60 -3.79 6.57
C VAL A 368 22.12 -4.80 7.61
N GLU A 369 21.11 -4.41 8.42
CA GLU A 369 20.69 -5.25 9.54
C GLU A 369 19.70 -6.36 9.15
N ASN A 370 18.94 -6.20 8.06
CA ASN A 370 18.00 -7.20 7.60
C ASN A 370 18.65 -8.16 6.59
N PRO A 371 18.76 -9.48 6.86
CA PRO A 371 19.48 -10.43 6.00
C PRO A 371 18.88 -10.59 4.60
N ILE A 372 17.57 -10.38 4.43
CA ILE A 372 16.92 -10.45 3.12
C ILE A 372 17.25 -9.19 2.32
N MET A 373 17.14 -8.02 2.95
CA MET A 373 17.42 -6.75 2.30
C MET A 373 18.91 -6.53 2.03
N HIS A 374 19.79 -7.13 2.84
CA HIS A 374 21.23 -7.19 2.60
C HIS A 374 21.54 -7.75 1.20
N ASN A 375 20.91 -8.87 0.83
CA ASN A 375 21.12 -9.47 -0.50
C ASN A 375 20.55 -8.62 -1.65
N PHE A 376 19.56 -7.78 -1.40
CA PHE A 376 19.17 -6.76 -2.38
C PHE A 376 20.24 -5.66 -2.49
N ALA A 377 20.74 -5.20 -1.35
CA ALA A 377 21.66 -4.07 -1.31
C ALA A 377 23.00 -4.37 -1.97
N THR A 378 23.56 -5.57 -1.76
CA THR A 378 24.85 -6.00 -2.34
C THR A 378 24.79 -6.14 -3.87
N GLY A 379 23.61 -6.39 -4.42
CA GLY A 379 23.39 -6.50 -5.87
C GLY A 379 23.11 -5.18 -6.59
N LEU A 380 23.11 -4.03 -5.87
CA LEU A 380 22.72 -2.74 -6.43
C LEU A 380 23.80 -1.69 -6.27
N ILE A 381 23.82 -0.72 -7.18
CA ILE A 381 24.69 0.46 -7.07
C ILE A 381 23.89 1.60 -6.43
N TRP A 382 24.47 2.17 -5.40
CA TRP A 382 23.89 3.22 -4.59
C TRP A 382 24.57 4.55 -4.84
N GLY A 383 23.82 5.63 -4.68
CA GLY A 383 24.32 7.00 -4.80
C GLY A 383 24.11 7.80 -3.52
N ILE A 384 25.03 8.72 -3.27
CA ILE A 384 24.86 9.81 -2.31
C ILE A 384 24.28 11.00 -3.04
N TYR A 385 23.25 11.62 -2.46
CA TYR A 385 22.52 12.71 -3.10
C TYR A 385 22.44 13.96 -2.23
N ASP A 386 22.56 15.11 -2.88
CA ASP A 386 22.12 16.40 -2.33
C ASP A 386 20.88 16.86 -3.12
N GLY A 387 19.73 16.78 -2.50
CA GLY A 387 18.44 16.95 -3.17
C GLY A 387 18.25 15.95 -4.31
N VAL A 388 18.27 16.45 -5.56
CA VAL A 388 18.14 15.62 -6.77
C VAL A 388 19.49 15.30 -7.43
N GLU A 389 20.57 15.95 -7.03
CA GLU A 389 21.89 15.83 -7.61
C GLU A 389 22.64 14.63 -7.05
N LEU A 390 23.19 13.80 -7.94
CA LEU A 390 24.06 12.68 -7.59
C LEU A 390 25.47 13.22 -7.30
N ILE A 391 25.93 13.06 -6.08
CA ILE A 391 27.26 13.54 -5.61
C ILE A 391 28.32 12.47 -5.78
N ASP A 392 27.99 11.22 -5.37
CA ASP A 392 28.94 10.11 -5.44
C ASP A 392 28.20 8.78 -5.53
N THR A 393 28.91 7.69 -5.84
CA THR A 393 28.36 6.36 -5.99
C THR A 393 29.18 5.31 -5.24
N PHE A 394 28.48 4.31 -4.71
CA PHE A 394 29.13 3.19 -3.99
C PHE A 394 28.38 1.88 -4.21
N ARG A 395 29.09 0.78 -3.97
CA ARG A 395 28.52 -0.55 -3.83
C ARG A 395 28.70 -1.02 -2.38
N TYR A 396 27.67 -1.65 -1.83
CA TYR A 396 27.72 -2.37 -0.57
C TYR A 396 28.12 -3.82 -0.85
N MET A 397 29.19 -4.29 -0.19
CA MET A 397 29.79 -5.60 -0.43
C MET A 397 29.22 -6.65 0.52
N GLU A 398 29.36 -7.91 0.15
CA GLU A 398 28.87 -9.07 0.92
C GLU A 398 29.57 -9.21 2.29
N ASP A 399 30.79 -8.69 2.44
CA ASP A 399 31.53 -8.68 3.70
C ASP A 399 31.21 -7.49 4.62
N GLY A 400 30.29 -6.62 4.19
CA GLY A 400 29.86 -5.45 4.94
C GLY A 400 30.66 -4.17 4.68
N THR A 401 31.62 -4.20 3.77
CA THR A 401 32.39 -3.01 3.36
C THR A 401 31.69 -2.25 2.24
N PHE A 402 32.22 -1.07 1.90
CA PHE A 402 31.71 -0.24 0.82
C PHE A 402 32.85 0.07 -0.15
N ASN A 403 32.57 -0.08 -1.46
CA ASN A 403 33.55 0.16 -2.51
C ASN A 403 33.08 1.27 -3.45
N THR A 404 34.06 2.01 -3.99
CA THR A 404 33.89 2.92 -5.13
C THR A 404 33.88 2.13 -6.44
N LYS A 405 33.60 2.81 -7.56
CA LYS A 405 33.66 2.27 -8.92
C LYS A 405 35.07 1.77 -9.31
N ASN A 406 36.14 2.23 -8.62
CA ASN A 406 37.54 1.84 -8.83
C ASN A 406 37.99 0.76 -7.86
N GLU A 407 37.08 0.10 -7.15
CA GLU A 407 37.38 -0.93 -6.12
C GLU A 407 38.18 -0.40 -4.92
N GLU A 408 38.14 0.91 -4.67
CA GLU A 408 38.71 1.53 -3.49
C GLU A 408 37.66 1.55 -2.35
N GLU A 409 38.15 1.55 -1.10
CA GLU A 409 37.29 1.66 0.07
C GLU A 409 36.49 2.99 0.04
N PHE A 410 35.19 2.91 0.23
CA PHE A 410 34.32 4.08 0.29
C PHE A 410 33.95 4.40 1.73
N GLU A 411 34.26 5.60 2.18
CA GLU A 411 33.81 6.11 3.47
C GLU A 411 32.47 6.82 3.36
N MET A 412 31.42 6.21 3.92
CA MET A 412 30.09 6.81 3.91
C MET A 412 30.03 8.07 4.78
N PRO A 413 29.59 9.23 4.26
CA PRO A 413 29.44 10.47 5.04
C PRO A 413 28.63 10.27 6.32
N LYS A 414 28.92 11.08 7.37
CA LYS A 414 28.21 10.99 8.66
C LYS A 414 26.70 11.18 8.53
N SER A 415 26.28 12.07 7.64
CA SER A 415 24.87 12.30 7.30
C SER A 415 24.77 12.43 5.78
N CYS A 416 23.91 11.65 5.17
CA CYS A 416 23.69 11.69 3.72
C CYS A 416 22.32 11.11 3.36
N ASN A 417 21.86 11.44 2.17
CA ASN A 417 20.70 10.81 1.55
C ASN A 417 21.18 9.80 0.51
N ILE A 418 20.74 8.56 0.65
CA ILE A 418 21.14 7.45 -0.20
C ILE A 418 19.99 7.10 -1.13
N GLY A 419 20.27 6.81 -2.38
CA GLY A 419 19.28 6.40 -3.37
C GLY A 419 19.83 5.41 -4.37
N LEU A 420 18.95 4.79 -5.15
CA LEU A 420 19.38 3.96 -6.29
C LEU A 420 19.84 4.84 -7.43
N VAL A 421 20.98 4.48 -8.01
CA VAL A 421 21.55 5.18 -9.17
C VAL A 421 20.83 4.72 -10.44
N HIS A 422 20.33 5.66 -11.21
CA HIS A 422 19.79 5.39 -12.54
C HIS A 422 20.92 5.55 -13.59
N PRO A 423 21.02 4.70 -14.62
CA PRO A 423 22.10 4.80 -15.63
C PRO A 423 22.23 6.18 -16.28
N LEU A 424 21.12 6.93 -16.44
CA LEU A 424 21.12 8.30 -16.98
C LEU A 424 21.79 9.35 -16.06
N GLU A 425 22.09 8.99 -14.83
CA GLU A 425 22.81 9.87 -13.87
C GLU A 425 24.33 9.68 -13.93
N LEU A 426 24.78 8.61 -14.58
CA LEU A 426 26.19 8.27 -14.73
C LEU A 426 26.76 8.77 -16.05
N SER A 427 28.06 9.12 -16.05
CA SER A 427 28.82 9.19 -17.27
C SER A 427 28.93 7.79 -17.93
N GLN A 428 29.21 7.75 -19.22
CA GLN A 428 29.38 6.45 -19.90
C GLN A 428 30.60 5.68 -19.32
N GLU A 429 31.63 6.39 -18.89
CA GLU A 429 32.81 5.81 -18.24
C GLU A 429 32.43 5.17 -16.90
N ASP A 430 31.74 5.90 -16.04
CA ASP A 430 31.30 5.38 -14.73
C ASP A 430 30.36 4.21 -14.86
N LEU A 431 29.43 4.28 -15.82
CA LEU A 431 28.52 3.17 -16.10
C LEU A 431 29.27 1.90 -16.52
N ASN A 432 30.31 2.04 -17.34
CA ASN A 432 31.13 0.92 -17.77
C ASN A 432 31.93 0.33 -16.60
N LEU A 433 32.59 1.17 -15.79
CA LEU A 433 33.34 0.72 -14.62
C LEU A 433 32.46 -0.07 -13.64
N TRP A 434 31.26 0.44 -13.34
CA TRP A 434 30.31 -0.29 -12.49
C TRP A 434 29.87 -1.62 -13.09
N LYS A 435 29.64 -1.69 -14.42
CA LYS A 435 29.30 -2.94 -15.09
C LYS A 435 30.45 -3.94 -15.05
N GLU A 436 31.66 -3.50 -15.33
CA GLU A 436 32.87 -4.34 -15.26
C GLU A 436 33.06 -4.90 -13.85
N GLN A 437 32.84 -4.09 -12.80
CA GLN A 437 32.90 -4.57 -11.41
C GLN A 437 31.83 -5.63 -11.14
N LEU A 438 30.56 -5.38 -11.50
CA LEU A 438 29.49 -6.35 -11.30
C LEU A 438 29.76 -7.67 -12.04
N ASP A 439 30.24 -7.60 -13.27
CA ASP A 439 30.56 -8.77 -14.08
C ASP A 439 31.76 -9.55 -13.49
N SER A 440 32.79 -8.83 -12.99
CA SER A 440 33.97 -9.44 -12.37
C SER A 440 33.66 -10.20 -11.08
N TYR A 441 32.70 -9.71 -10.31
CA TYR A 441 32.22 -10.36 -9.09
C TYR A 441 31.02 -11.31 -9.34
N GLU A 442 30.66 -11.57 -10.60
CA GLU A 442 29.52 -12.42 -10.99
C GLU A 442 28.19 -12.01 -10.33
N VAL A 443 27.98 -10.71 -10.10
CA VAL A 443 26.81 -10.17 -9.40
C VAL A 443 25.61 -10.12 -10.34
N VAL A 444 24.57 -10.86 -9.98
CA VAL A 444 23.27 -10.77 -10.66
C VAL A 444 22.41 -9.72 -9.97
N GLN A 445 22.11 -8.64 -10.65
CA GLN A 445 21.28 -7.57 -10.10
C GLN A 445 19.84 -8.06 -9.81
N PRO A 446 19.28 -7.77 -8.62
CA PRO A 446 17.92 -8.19 -8.26
C PRO A 446 16.82 -7.48 -9.07
N ILE A 447 17.18 -6.41 -9.76
CA ILE A 447 16.38 -5.69 -10.76
C ILE A 447 17.28 -5.26 -11.92
N GLU A 448 16.72 -4.97 -13.08
CA GLU A 448 17.49 -4.35 -14.18
C GLU A 448 17.83 -2.91 -13.81
N GLN A 449 18.94 -2.70 -13.11
CA GLN A 449 19.41 -1.37 -12.76
C GLN A 449 20.34 -0.81 -13.84
N LEU A 450 21.58 -1.29 -13.94
CA LEU A 450 22.58 -0.73 -14.86
C LEU A 450 22.43 -1.20 -16.31
N TYR A 451 21.80 -2.35 -16.51
CA TYR A 451 21.60 -2.93 -17.84
C TYR A 451 20.23 -2.57 -18.46
N ARG A 452 19.48 -1.66 -17.81
CA ARG A 452 18.17 -1.26 -18.33
C ARG A 452 18.29 -0.37 -19.56
N ASN A 453 17.35 -0.55 -20.47
CA ASN A 453 17.21 0.31 -21.62
C ASN A 453 16.83 1.72 -21.19
N CYS A 454 17.63 2.71 -21.59
CA CYS A 454 17.39 4.12 -21.33
C CYS A 454 16.95 4.83 -22.62
N TYR A 455 15.96 5.68 -22.48
CA TYR A 455 15.41 6.48 -23.57
C TYR A 455 15.68 7.96 -23.27
N VAL A 456 16.24 8.66 -24.26
CA VAL A 456 16.50 10.09 -24.15
C VAL A 456 15.70 10.85 -25.23
N VAL A 457 15.37 12.09 -24.93
CA VAL A 457 14.77 13.00 -25.91
C VAL A 457 15.79 13.29 -26.99
N SER A 458 15.44 13.07 -28.26
CA SER A 458 16.33 13.39 -29.38
C SER A 458 16.31 14.89 -29.68
N GLU A 459 17.31 15.40 -30.42
CA GLU A 459 17.37 16.82 -30.83
C GLU A 459 16.11 17.25 -31.60
N GLU A 460 15.56 16.35 -32.42
CA GLU A 460 14.35 16.61 -33.21
C GLU A 460 13.07 16.67 -32.36
N GLU A 461 13.11 16.11 -31.16
CA GLU A 461 11.97 16.06 -30.25
C GLU A 461 11.99 17.13 -29.17
N MET A 462 13.15 17.78 -28.93
CA MET A 462 13.32 18.70 -27.80
C MET A 462 12.25 19.79 -27.74
N ASP A 463 11.88 20.36 -28.89
CA ASP A 463 10.89 21.44 -28.99
C ASP A 463 9.47 20.94 -29.33
N LYS A 464 9.25 19.62 -29.28
CA LYS A 464 7.92 19.02 -29.39
C LYS A 464 7.28 18.84 -28.01
N LYS A 465 5.96 18.80 -27.99
CA LYS A 465 5.13 18.51 -26.80
C LYS A 465 4.53 17.10 -26.85
N LEU A 466 4.59 16.45 -28.00
CA LEU A 466 4.10 15.10 -28.24
C LEU A 466 5.28 14.19 -28.61
N CYS A 467 5.36 13.04 -27.97
CA CYS A 467 6.27 11.95 -28.34
C CYS A 467 5.49 10.95 -29.21
N GLU A 468 5.81 10.93 -30.50
CA GLU A 468 5.11 10.13 -31.53
C GLU A 468 5.78 8.77 -31.80
N ARG A 469 6.78 8.38 -30.99
CA ARG A 469 7.57 7.13 -31.20
C ARG A 469 6.74 5.87 -31.27
N PHE A 470 5.54 5.87 -30.68
CA PHE A 470 4.62 4.75 -30.63
C PHE A 470 3.41 4.91 -31.56
N GLY A 471 3.34 6.01 -32.30
CA GLY A 471 2.22 6.33 -33.17
C GLY A 471 1.99 5.28 -34.25
N GLY A 472 0.73 4.83 -34.41
CA GLY A 472 0.34 3.83 -35.38
C GLY A 472 0.51 2.37 -34.91
N ILE A 473 1.03 2.11 -33.71
CA ILE A 473 1.11 0.75 -33.17
C ILE A 473 -0.30 0.19 -32.95
N LYS A 474 -0.62 -0.90 -33.64
CA LYS A 474 -1.85 -1.65 -33.45
C LYS A 474 -1.61 -2.82 -32.47
N ILE A 475 -2.37 -2.88 -31.38
CA ILE A 475 -2.18 -3.86 -30.32
C ILE A 475 -3.51 -4.29 -29.72
N SER A 476 -3.59 -5.53 -29.21
CA SER A 476 -4.72 -5.99 -28.41
C SER A 476 -4.90 -5.11 -27.17
N GLY A 477 -6.09 -4.55 -27.01
CA GLY A 477 -6.44 -3.72 -25.85
C GLY A 477 -6.28 -4.48 -24.54
N TYR A 478 -6.59 -5.78 -24.49
CA TYR A 478 -6.37 -6.62 -23.32
C TYR A 478 -4.88 -6.70 -22.93
N SER A 479 -4.00 -6.91 -23.92
CA SER A 479 -2.55 -6.99 -23.68
C SER A 479 -2.01 -5.66 -23.15
N LEU A 480 -2.37 -4.54 -23.81
CA LEU A 480 -1.96 -3.20 -23.41
C LEU A 480 -2.47 -2.85 -22.01
N THR A 481 -3.78 -3.03 -21.78
CA THR A 481 -4.43 -2.75 -20.49
C THR A 481 -3.83 -3.60 -19.37
N SER A 482 -3.64 -4.91 -19.58
CA SER A 482 -3.06 -5.79 -18.56
C SER A 482 -1.66 -5.35 -18.15
N LYS A 483 -0.80 -4.99 -19.12
CA LYS A 483 0.57 -4.55 -18.82
C LYS A 483 0.59 -3.17 -18.17
N LEU A 484 -0.06 -2.17 -18.75
CA LEU A 484 -0.03 -0.81 -18.23
C LEU A 484 -0.69 -0.73 -16.84
N LEU A 485 -1.89 -1.26 -16.66
CA LEU A 485 -2.60 -1.13 -15.37
C LEU A 485 -2.05 -2.08 -14.31
N THR A 486 -1.79 -3.36 -14.66
CA THR A 486 -1.48 -4.38 -13.65
C THR A 486 0.01 -4.43 -13.33
N LYS A 487 0.88 -4.39 -14.36
CA LYS A 487 2.33 -4.45 -14.17
C LYS A 487 2.89 -3.10 -13.74
N TYR A 488 2.53 -2.01 -14.46
CA TYR A 488 3.15 -0.69 -14.29
C TYR A 488 2.32 0.32 -13.49
N GLY A 489 1.08 -0.02 -13.14
CA GLY A 489 0.26 0.82 -12.25
C GLY A 489 -0.31 2.09 -12.87
N TRP A 490 -0.40 2.14 -14.22
CA TRP A 490 -1.10 3.21 -14.91
C TRP A 490 -2.59 3.20 -14.58
N ASN A 491 -3.29 4.27 -14.85
CA ASN A 491 -4.73 4.39 -14.74
C ASN A 491 -5.35 4.55 -16.12
N ARG A 492 -6.63 4.18 -16.27
CA ARG A 492 -7.42 4.62 -17.41
C ARG A 492 -7.69 6.12 -17.27
N GLY A 493 -7.78 6.83 -18.39
CA GLY A 493 -8.21 8.20 -18.39
C GLY A 493 -9.69 8.37 -18.03
N GLU A 494 -10.31 9.44 -18.48
CA GLU A 494 -11.72 9.71 -18.25
C GLU A 494 -12.60 8.62 -18.87
N ILE A 495 -13.54 8.10 -18.09
CA ILE A 495 -14.47 7.07 -18.56
C ILE A 495 -15.75 7.77 -18.99
N LEU A 496 -16.09 7.64 -20.26
CA LEU A 496 -17.30 8.22 -20.85
C LEU A 496 -18.55 7.37 -20.55
N ASP A 497 -19.73 7.91 -20.85
CA ASP A 497 -21.04 7.29 -20.58
C ASP A 497 -21.22 5.87 -21.15
N ASN A 498 -20.53 5.56 -22.27
CA ASN A 498 -20.53 4.24 -22.90
C ASN A 498 -19.45 3.29 -22.33
N ALA A 499 -18.87 3.60 -21.16
CA ALA A 499 -17.72 2.90 -20.56
C ALA A 499 -16.45 2.92 -21.43
N GLY A 500 -16.36 3.79 -22.43
CA GLY A 500 -15.20 4.03 -23.28
C GLY A 500 -14.16 4.91 -22.63
N TYR A 501 -12.89 4.73 -23.00
CA TYR A 501 -11.77 5.59 -22.65
C TYR A 501 -10.74 5.64 -23.77
N TYR A 502 -10.00 6.74 -23.86
CA TYR A 502 -9.11 7.05 -24.97
C TYR A 502 -7.66 7.26 -24.57
N GLU A 503 -7.35 7.16 -23.27
CA GLU A 503 -6.02 7.39 -22.75
C GLU A 503 -5.70 6.49 -21.55
N PHE A 504 -4.40 6.24 -21.38
CA PHE A 504 -3.81 5.73 -20.15
C PHE A 504 -2.97 6.82 -19.50
N ILE A 505 -3.07 6.96 -18.17
CA ILE A 505 -2.40 8.01 -17.41
C ILE A 505 -1.48 7.39 -16.37
N LYS A 506 -0.20 7.79 -16.39
CA LYS A 506 0.78 7.52 -15.33
C LYS A 506 0.98 8.79 -14.51
N GLU A 507 0.78 8.68 -13.21
CA GLU A 507 0.99 9.79 -12.28
C GLU A 507 2.37 9.68 -11.64
N ASP A 508 3.22 10.70 -11.83
CA ASP A 508 4.40 10.90 -10.98
C ASP A 508 4.12 12.02 -9.97
N LYS A 509 3.90 11.59 -8.72
CA LYS A 509 3.60 12.52 -7.62
C LYS A 509 4.82 13.33 -7.18
N ASN A 510 6.03 12.83 -7.41
CA ASN A 510 7.25 13.48 -6.95
C ASN A 510 7.63 14.66 -7.84
N SER A 511 7.55 14.50 -9.15
CA SER A 511 7.76 15.59 -10.11
C SER A 511 6.50 16.42 -10.35
N ASN A 512 5.34 15.97 -9.82
CA ASN A 512 4.03 16.56 -10.07
C ASN A 512 3.60 16.54 -11.55
N ILE A 513 4.08 15.55 -12.32
CA ILE A 513 3.83 15.41 -13.75
C ILE A 513 2.99 14.16 -14.00
N ASN A 514 2.05 14.26 -14.94
CA ASN A 514 1.40 13.10 -15.54
C ASN A 514 1.98 12.83 -16.93
N ALA A 515 2.13 11.54 -17.23
CA ALA A 515 2.31 11.05 -18.60
C ALA A 515 0.99 10.46 -19.09
N GLU A 516 0.56 10.83 -20.27
CA GLU A 516 -0.69 10.39 -20.89
C GLU A 516 -0.43 9.77 -22.25
N LEU A 517 -0.77 8.49 -22.40
CA LEU A 517 -0.69 7.74 -23.64
C LEU A 517 -2.06 7.74 -24.32
N SER A 518 -2.15 8.39 -25.47
CA SER A 518 -3.37 8.49 -26.28
C SER A 518 -3.56 7.22 -27.12
N ILE A 519 -4.79 6.74 -27.20
CA ILE A 519 -5.18 5.56 -27.98
C ILE A 519 -6.45 5.84 -28.80
N GLU A 520 -6.74 4.99 -29.80
CA GLU A 520 -7.97 5.07 -30.62
C GLU A 520 -9.24 4.92 -29.77
N GLY A 521 -9.17 4.13 -28.70
CA GLY A 521 -10.24 3.92 -27.74
C GLY A 521 -10.39 2.45 -27.34
N LEU A 522 -10.88 2.24 -26.15
CA LEU A 522 -11.23 0.93 -25.58
C LEU A 522 -12.46 1.10 -24.69
N SER A 523 -13.22 0.02 -24.47
CA SER A 523 -14.34 0.01 -23.54
C SER A 523 -14.10 -0.99 -22.41
N ILE A 524 -14.46 -0.60 -21.19
CA ILE A 524 -14.32 -1.46 -20.01
C ILE A 524 -15.16 -2.73 -20.18
N GLY A 525 -14.52 -3.88 -20.01
CA GLY A 525 -15.17 -5.20 -20.12
C GLY A 525 -15.16 -5.80 -21.53
N ILE A 526 -14.82 -5.03 -22.57
CA ILE A 526 -14.65 -5.49 -23.96
C ILE A 526 -13.28 -5.10 -24.53
N GLU A 527 -12.25 -5.14 -23.70
CA GLU A 527 -10.86 -4.77 -24.04
C GLU A 527 -10.15 -5.84 -24.90
N TYR A 528 -10.84 -6.86 -25.39
CA TYR A 528 -10.30 -7.86 -26.32
C TYR A 528 -10.14 -7.32 -27.75
N GLU A 529 -10.74 -6.18 -28.07
CA GLU A 529 -10.57 -5.49 -29.34
C GLU A 529 -9.17 -4.89 -29.47
N ASN A 530 -8.71 -4.71 -30.70
CA ASN A 530 -7.45 -4.01 -30.95
C ASN A 530 -7.68 -2.50 -30.83
N THR A 531 -6.63 -1.80 -30.40
CA THR A 531 -6.56 -0.34 -30.39
C THR A 531 -5.28 0.13 -31.09
N ILE A 532 -5.25 1.38 -31.51
CA ILE A 532 -4.07 2.04 -32.08
C ILE A 532 -3.55 3.04 -31.06
N VAL A 533 -2.24 3.01 -30.84
CA VAL A 533 -1.55 4.03 -30.02
C VAL A 533 -1.27 5.25 -30.90
N TYR A 534 -1.51 6.44 -30.39
CA TYR A 534 -1.28 7.70 -31.12
C TYR A 534 -0.01 8.40 -30.65
N ASP A 535 -0.03 8.97 -29.46
CA ASP A 535 1.06 9.77 -28.93
C ASP A 535 1.19 9.64 -27.42
N LEU A 536 2.33 10.12 -26.91
CA LEU A 536 2.58 10.26 -25.48
C LEU A 536 2.85 11.74 -25.19
N LYS A 537 2.18 12.29 -24.17
CA LYS A 537 2.30 13.66 -23.73
C LYS A 537 2.50 13.78 -22.23
N PHE A 538 3.10 14.88 -21.78
CA PHE A 538 3.40 15.14 -20.39
C PHE A 538 2.84 16.51 -19.98
N TYR A 539 2.31 16.62 -18.77
CA TYR A 539 1.73 17.87 -18.25
C TYR A 539 1.80 17.97 -16.74
N ASP A 540 1.86 19.20 -16.22
CA ASP A 540 1.80 19.48 -14.78
C ASP A 540 0.39 19.16 -14.25
N ARG A 541 0.33 18.38 -13.16
CA ARG A 541 -0.91 17.93 -12.53
C ARG A 541 -1.72 19.06 -11.89
N THR A 542 -1.08 20.16 -11.51
CA THR A 542 -1.71 21.29 -10.81
C THR A 542 -2.23 22.37 -11.73
N ASN A 543 -1.77 22.39 -12.98
CA ASN A 543 -2.10 23.44 -13.94
C ASN A 543 -2.73 22.88 -15.23
N ILE A 544 -3.75 22.04 -15.06
CA ILE A 544 -4.43 21.41 -16.20
C ILE A 544 -5.56 22.31 -16.69
N LYS A 545 -5.43 22.81 -17.93
CA LYS A 545 -6.54 23.39 -18.67
C LYS A 545 -7.08 22.33 -19.64
N ARG A 546 -8.36 22.02 -19.53
CA ARG A 546 -9.04 21.09 -20.45
C ARG A 546 -9.87 21.88 -21.46
N GLN A 547 -9.84 21.42 -22.70
CA GLN A 547 -10.68 21.90 -23.79
C GLN A 547 -11.97 21.06 -23.92
N ASN A 548 -12.78 21.31 -24.93
CA ASN A 548 -13.96 20.54 -25.23
C ASN A 548 -13.62 19.04 -25.35
N TYR A 549 -14.47 18.18 -24.81
CA TYR A 549 -14.31 16.72 -24.75
C TYR A 549 -13.19 16.22 -23.82
N GLY A 550 -12.74 17.03 -22.85
CA GLY A 550 -11.78 16.60 -21.85
C GLY A 550 -10.31 16.58 -22.29
N GLU A 551 -9.99 16.92 -23.52
CA GLU A 551 -8.61 17.02 -24.04
C GLU A 551 -7.81 18.07 -23.27
N ILE A 552 -6.54 17.76 -22.99
CA ILE A 552 -5.63 18.72 -22.34
C ILE A 552 -5.20 19.77 -23.35
N SER A 553 -5.33 21.04 -22.95
CA SER A 553 -4.94 22.14 -23.81
C SER A 553 -3.43 22.10 -24.10
N ASN A 554 -3.05 22.47 -25.32
CA ASN A 554 -1.64 22.51 -25.73
C ASN A 554 -0.78 23.44 -24.83
N GLU A 555 -1.40 24.44 -24.19
CA GLU A 555 -0.72 25.33 -23.23
C GLU A 555 -0.29 24.60 -21.96
N SER A 556 -1.03 23.58 -21.54
CA SER A 556 -0.72 22.78 -20.34
C SER A 556 0.33 21.70 -20.59
N LEU A 557 0.63 21.38 -21.84
CA LEU A 557 1.62 20.36 -22.20
C LEU A 557 3.05 20.90 -22.04
N LEU A 558 3.90 20.07 -21.44
CA LEU A 558 5.33 20.31 -21.33
C LEU A 558 6.02 20.05 -22.68
N TYR A 559 7.07 20.82 -22.98
CA TYR A 559 8.01 20.41 -24.02
C TYR A 559 8.78 19.18 -23.55
N LEU A 560 9.11 18.26 -24.46
CA LEU A 560 9.78 17.01 -24.09
C LEU A 560 11.14 17.25 -23.42
N LYS A 561 11.86 18.31 -23.78
CA LYS A 561 13.11 18.74 -23.14
C LYS A 561 12.95 19.12 -21.66
N ASP A 562 11.75 19.56 -21.25
CA ASP A 562 11.45 20.01 -19.89
C ASP A 562 10.96 18.85 -19.00
N VAL A 563 10.76 17.66 -19.57
CA VAL A 563 10.37 16.46 -18.81
C VAL A 563 11.61 15.88 -18.10
N PRO A 564 11.54 15.54 -16.80
CA PRO A 564 12.65 14.90 -16.11
C PRO A 564 13.15 13.66 -16.85
N LYS A 565 14.46 13.58 -17.13
CA LYS A 565 15.07 12.53 -17.95
C LYS A 565 14.70 11.11 -17.52
N LYS A 566 14.69 10.85 -16.21
CA LYS A 566 14.30 9.52 -15.67
C LYS A 566 12.82 9.23 -15.93
N LEU A 567 11.93 10.20 -15.69
CA LEU A 567 10.51 10.02 -15.93
C LEU A 567 10.23 9.73 -17.41
N PHE A 568 10.85 10.48 -18.31
CA PHE A 568 10.76 10.23 -19.73
C PHE A 568 11.23 8.83 -20.10
N SER A 569 12.44 8.45 -19.69
CA SER A 569 13.02 7.15 -19.97
C SER A 569 12.17 5.99 -19.46
N GLU A 570 11.76 6.03 -18.19
CA GLU A 570 10.96 4.96 -17.57
C GLU A 570 9.56 4.86 -18.18
N THR A 571 8.97 5.98 -18.57
CA THR A 571 7.68 6.00 -19.25
C THR A 571 7.79 5.31 -20.62
N LEU A 572 8.82 5.64 -21.40
CA LEU A 572 9.02 5.02 -22.71
C LEU A 572 9.37 3.52 -22.58
N LYS A 573 10.19 3.14 -21.58
CA LYS A 573 10.47 1.73 -21.29
C LYS A 573 9.19 0.93 -21.05
N GLU A 574 8.32 1.43 -20.17
CA GLU A 574 7.05 0.76 -19.85
C GLU A 574 6.13 0.60 -21.06
N ILE A 575 6.02 1.63 -21.91
CA ILE A 575 5.22 1.58 -23.14
C ILE A 575 5.86 0.61 -24.14
N THR A 576 7.19 0.65 -24.33
CA THR A 576 7.91 -0.29 -25.19
C THR A 576 7.63 -1.73 -24.78
N GLU A 577 7.77 -2.05 -23.48
CA GLU A 577 7.48 -3.39 -22.99
C GLU A 577 5.99 -3.74 -23.09
N ALA A 578 5.09 -2.76 -22.92
CA ALA A 578 3.66 -2.99 -23.09
C ALA A 578 3.29 -3.31 -24.54
N THR A 579 4.00 -2.73 -25.50
CA THR A 579 3.72 -2.85 -26.94
C THR A 579 4.53 -3.93 -27.66
N ILE A 580 5.44 -4.64 -26.97
CA ILE A 580 6.33 -5.66 -27.57
C ILE A 580 5.58 -6.82 -28.28
N SER A 581 4.32 -7.05 -27.93
CA SER A 581 3.45 -8.06 -28.56
C SER A 581 2.58 -7.50 -29.68
N SER A 582 2.86 -6.27 -30.14
CA SER A 582 2.16 -5.67 -31.30
C SER A 582 2.50 -6.41 -32.59
N ASP A 583 1.57 -6.36 -33.57
CA ASP A 583 1.84 -6.88 -34.91
C ASP A 583 3.03 -6.14 -35.54
N GLU A 584 4.11 -6.84 -35.87
CA GLU A 584 5.33 -6.24 -36.44
C GLU A 584 5.11 -5.55 -37.80
N ASN A 585 3.98 -5.77 -38.44
CA ASN A 585 3.66 -5.21 -39.76
C ASN A 585 3.38 -3.70 -39.78
N TRP A 586 3.17 -3.07 -38.63
CA TRP A 586 2.95 -1.60 -38.58
C TRP A 586 4.20 -0.79 -38.92
N LYS A 587 5.41 -1.32 -38.65
CA LYS A 587 6.70 -0.63 -38.93
C LYS A 587 7.00 -0.47 -40.41
N LYS A 588 6.19 -1.07 -41.29
CA LYS A 588 6.41 -1.09 -42.75
C LYS A 588 5.44 -0.20 -43.56
N LYS A 589 4.64 0.59 -42.90
CA LYS A 589 3.79 1.60 -43.50
C LYS A 589 4.21 2.98 -43.00
#